data_817928729aa7824b8e8101e29a8992c0
#
_entry.id   817928729aa7824b8e8101e29a8992c0
#
_cell.length_a   1.000
_cell.length_b   1.000
_cell.length_c   1.000
_cell.angle_alpha   90.00
_cell.angle_beta   90.00
_cell.angle_gamma   90.00
#
_symmetry.space_group_name_H-M   'P 1'
#
loop_
_entity.id
_entity.type
_entity.pdbx_description
1 polymer ?
#
loop_
_entity_poly.entity_id
_entity_poly.type
_entity_poly.pdbx_seq_one_letter_code
_entity_poly.pdbx_strand_id
1 'polypeptide(L)'
;MSLTADTTSGILARVLDLLAREAPPERFAELAREVGPHPLLDQVLTDAARVRTLLEQRARREREAQVLYATARDLTSLRGSDDVLTAIVDRARDLLGCASAYIALIDAETGDAYMRVTSGTRTRALDSVRQPPGYGVGGYVIQTGQPLATANYHADPRIRHDPAVSAAVRADGIVSIAGVPMKLGTRVVGALFAADRYERVFDQAEIALLGSLAAHASVVIENARLFDQIRESSAELRAANVRLRRQQLALERAGRAHELLMPMALTRVGMPEFARTLADVLEGTVVVT
;
A
#
# COMPACT_ATOMS: atom_id res chain seq x y z
N MET A 1 -29.79 51.49 18.75
CA MET A 1 -30.03 50.04 18.82
C MET A 1 -29.89 49.30 17.44
N SER A 2 -29.74 50.04 16.34
CA SER A 2 -29.67 49.41 14.96
C SER A 2 -28.25 49.06 14.50
N LEU A 3 -27.20 49.70 15.01
CA LEU A 3 -25.80 49.50 14.58
C LEU A 3 -25.17 48.17 15.05
N THR A 4 -25.64 47.59 16.16
CA THR A 4 -25.12 46.35 16.72
C THR A 4 -25.58 45.08 15.96
N ALA A 5 -26.77 45.10 15.38
CA ALA A 5 -27.31 43.94 14.61
C ALA A 5 -26.61 43.78 13.27
N ASP A 6 -26.28 44.87 12.59
CA ASP A 6 -25.56 44.86 11.30
C ASP A 6 -24.11 44.33 11.44
N THR A 7 -23.44 44.70 12.55
CA THR A 7 -22.07 44.25 12.85
C THR A 7 -22.05 42.77 13.19
N THR A 8 -23.02 42.26 13.93
CA THR A 8 -23.12 40.83 14.31
C THR A 8 -23.41 39.95 13.08
N SER A 9 -24.29 40.37 12.18
CA SER A 9 -24.60 39.67 10.93
C SER A 9 -23.37 39.62 10.03
N GLY A 10 -22.59 40.69 9.96
CA GLY A 10 -21.34 40.73 9.19
C GLY A 10 -20.26 39.78 9.72
N ILE A 11 -20.11 39.67 11.05
CA ILE A 11 -19.16 38.74 11.71
C ILE A 11 -19.55 37.30 11.40
N LEU A 12 -20.81 36.93 11.57
CA LEU A 12 -21.33 35.60 11.26
C LEU A 12 -21.12 35.21 9.78
N ALA A 13 -21.40 36.10 8.85
CA ALA A 13 -21.19 35.87 7.44
C ALA A 13 -19.72 35.60 7.11
N ARG A 14 -18.76 36.33 7.70
CA ARG A 14 -17.33 36.16 7.51
C ARG A 14 -16.84 34.83 8.13
N VAL A 15 -17.31 34.47 9.32
CA VAL A 15 -16.97 33.16 9.93
C VAL A 15 -17.50 32.01 9.11
N LEU A 16 -18.73 32.10 8.59
CA LEU A 16 -19.30 31.07 7.71
C LEU A 16 -18.53 30.95 6.37
N ASP A 17 -18.11 32.07 5.78
CA ASP A 17 -17.28 32.05 4.56
C ASP A 17 -15.91 31.39 4.82
N LEU A 18 -15.26 31.68 5.95
CA LEU A 18 -14.02 31.02 6.35
C LEU A 18 -14.20 29.51 6.57
N LEU A 19 -15.33 29.10 7.18
CA LEU A 19 -15.65 27.66 7.33
C LEU A 19 -15.92 26.99 5.99
N ALA A 20 -16.69 27.64 5.10
CA ALA A 20 -17.02 27.10 3.79
C ALA A 20 -15.81 26.95 2.85
N ARG A 21 -14.80 27.81 3.05
CA ARG A 21 -13.51 27.75 2.31
C ARG A 21 -12.45 26.89 3.00
N GLU A 22 -12.80 26.19 4.08
CA GLU A 22 -11.87 25.39 4.87
C GLU A 22 -10.60 26.18 5.28
N ALA A 23 -10.77 27.48 5.60
CA ALA A 23 -9.65 28.37 5.88
C ALA A 23 -8.83 27.89 7.09
N PRO A 24 -7.50 28.09 7.09
CA PRO A 24 -6.64 27.66 8.19
C PRO A 24 -6.93 28.47 9.49
N PRO A 25 -6.58 27.93 10.68
CA PRO A 25 -6.88 28.54 11.98
C PRO A 25 -6.41 29.99 12.12
N GLU A 26 -5.31 30.33 11.44
CA GLU A 26 -4.70 31.66 11.48
C GLU A 26 -5.65 32.75 10.96
N ARG A 27 -6.49 32.40 9.96
CA ARG A 27 -7.48 33.32 9.39
C ARG A 27 -8.61 33.67 10.37
N PHE A 28 -9.00 32.72 11.20
CA PHE A 28 -9.96 32.99 12.28
C PHE A 28 -9.36 33.88 13.36
N ALA A 29 -8.08 33.70 13.69
CA ALA A 29 -7.36 34.56 14.61
C ALA A 29 -7.14 35.99 14.05
N GLU A 30 -6.94 36.11 12.73
CA GLU A 30 -6.88 37.43 12.05
C GLU A 30 -8.22 38.14 12.14
N LEU A 31 -9.32 37.42 11.83
CA LEU A 31 -10.68 37.97 11.95
C LEU A 31 -10.97 38.45 13.37
N ALA A 32 -10.56 37.70 14.40
CA ALA A 32 -10.71 38.07 15.80
C ALA A 32 -9.97 39.40 16.14
N ARG A 33 -8.76 39.58 15.60
CA ARG A 33 -7.96 40.78 15.78
C ARG A 33 -8.55 41.99 15.05
N GLU A 34 -9.09 41.80 13.83
CA GLU A 34 -9.73 42.88 13.06
C GLU A 34 -11.02 43.36 13.69
N VAL A 35 -11.85 42.46 14.21
CA VAL A 35 -13.14 42.81 14.80
C VAL A 35 -12.98 43.45 16.20
N GLY A 36 -11.93 43.08 16.93
CA GLY A 36 -11.71 43.52 18.32
C GLY A 36 -12.67 42.84 19.30
N PRO A 37 -12.71 43.33 20.56
CA PRO A 37 -13.54 42.75 21.62
C PRO A 37 -15.03 42.87 21.29
N HIS A 38 -15.70 41.73 21.09
CA HIS A 38 -17.13 41.65 20.82
C HIS A 38 -17.77 40.53 21.65
N PRO A 39 -18.91 40.75 22.35
CA PRO A 39 -19.47 39.79 23.29
C PRO A 39 -19.81 38.40 22.71
N LEU A 40 -20.11 38.35 21.42
CA LEU A 40 -20.47 37.08 20.73
C LEU A 40 -19.31 36.46 19.96
N LEU A 41 -18.19 37.16 19.80
CA LEU A 41 -17.09 36.72 18.95
C LEU A 41 -16.43 35.42 19.46
N ASP A 42 -16.12 35.37 20.75
CA ASP A 42 -15.49 34.21 21.40
C ASP A 42 -16.38 32.95 21.29
N GLN A 43 -17.70 33.13 21.47
CA GLN A 43 -18.65 32.06 21.35
C GLN A 43 -18.74 31.57 19.90
N VAL A 44 -18.86 32.48 18.93
CA VAL A 44 -18.93 32.13 17.49
C VAL A 44 -17.65 31.46 17.01
N LEU A 45 -16.49 31.90 17.43
CA LEU A 45 -15.21 31.28 17.10
C LEU A 45 -15.05 29.90 17.74
N THR A 46 -15.51 29.70 18.97
CA THR A 46 -15.53 28.40 19.65
C THR A 46 -16.44 27.42 18.92
N ASP A 47 -17.63 27.85 18.53
CA ASP A 47 -18.58 27.04 17.77
C ASP A 47 -18.04 26.71 16.36
N ALA A 48 -17.41 27.70 15.72
CA ALA A 48 -16.74 27.47 14.41
C ALA A 48 -15.62 26.44 14.51
N ALA A 49 -14.77 26.49 15.55
CA ALA A 49 -13.74 25.50 15.80
C ALA A 49 -14.33 24.10 16.03
N ARG A 50 -15.45 24.02 16.76
CA ARG A 50 -16.17 22.77 17.01
C ARG A 50 -16.76 22.17 15.73
N VAL A 51 -17.42 23.00 14.91
CA VAL A 51 -17.96 22.59 13.61
C VAL A 51 -16.84 22.09 12.69
N ARG A 52 -15.73 22.79 12.64
CA ARG A 52 -14.56 22.39 11.85
C ARG A 52 -14.02 21.02 12.28
N THR A 53 -13.83 20.80 13.59
CA THR A 53 -13.40 19.50 14.13
C THR A 53 -14.37 18.38 13.74
N LEU A 54 -15.68 18.64 13.79
CA LEU A 54 -16.70 17.66 13.37
C LEU A 54 -16.63 17.36 11.87
N LEU A 55 -16.43 18.38 11.03
CA LEU A 55 -16.27 18.20 9.58
C LEU A 55 -15.00 17.39 9.25
N GLU A 56 -13.87 17.71 9.91
CA GLU A 56 -12.62 16.97 9.76
C GLU A 56 -12.77 15.48 10.18
N GLN A 57 -13.45 15.23 11.31
CA GLN A 57 -13.74 13.87 11.77
C GLN A 57 -14.67 13.12 10.81
N ARG A 58 -15.68 13.81 10.25
CA ARG A 58 -16.59 13.22 9.26
C ARG A 58 -15.86 12.88 7.97
N ALA A 59 -15.07 13.79 7.43
CA ALA A 59 -14.26 13.56 6.25
C ALA A 59 -13.24 12.44 6.44
N ARG A 60 -12.69 12.30 7.65
CA ARG A 60 -11.82 11.18 8.01
C ARG A 60 -12.58 9.85 8.02
N ARG A 61 -13.76 9.80 8.66
CA ARG A 61 -14.62 8.58 8.69
C ARG A 61 -15.10 8.18 7.29
N GLU A 62 -15.45 9.14 6.45
CA GLU A 62 -15.85 8.88 5.07
C GLU A 62 -14.68 8.31 4.25
N ARG A 63 -13.46 8.84 4.44
CA ARG A 63 -12.25 8.28 3.82
C ARG A 63 -11.95 6.87 4.32
N GLU A 64 -12.03 6.63 5.63
CA GLU A 64 -11.86 5.30 6.23
C GLU A 64 -12.91 4.31 5.72
N ALA A 65 -14.18 4.73 5.60
CA ALA A 65 -15.26 3.92 5.05
C ALA A 65 -15.05 3.63 3.55
N GLN A 66 -14.64 4.61 2.75
CA GLN A 66 -14.32 4.41 1.33
C GLN A 66 -13.18 3.41 1.13
N VAL A 67 -12.13 3.46 1.96
CA VAL A 67 -11.04 2.48 1.95
C VAL A 67 -11.56 1.09 2.28
N LEU A 68 -12.42 0.95 3.30
CA LEU A 68 -13.03 -0.34 3.66
C LEU A 68 -13.94 -0.89 2.55
N TYR A 69 -14.77 -0.05 1.92
CA TYR A 69 -15.63 -0.46 0.80
C TYR A 69 -14.83 -0.83 -0.45
N ALA A 70 -13.76 -0.09 -0.77
CA ALA A 70 -12.85 -0.41 -1.86
C ALA A 70 -12.15 -1.75 -1.60
N THR A 71 -11.62 -1.95 -0.38
CA THR A 71 -10.97 -3.20 0.03
C THR A 71 -11.91 -4.40 -0.04
N ALA A 72 -13.18 -4.26 0.39
CA ALA A 72 -14.18 -5.32 0.31
C ALA A 72 -14.55 -5.66 -1.15
N ARG A 73 -14.58 -4.67 -2.03
CA ARG A 73 -14.86 -4.84 -3.46
C ARG A 73 -13.69 -5.50 -4.19
N ASP A 74 -12.45 -5.16 -3.82
CA ASP A 74 -11.22 -5.72 -4.39
C ASP A 74 -11.00 -7.18 -3.95
N LEU A 75 -11.43 -7.55 -2.73
CA LEU A 75 -11.42 -8.93 -2.24
C LEU A 75 -12.40 -9.86 -2.98
N THR A 76 -13.46 -9.30 -3.58
CA THR A 76 -14.45 -10.04 -4.37
C THR A 76 -14.11 -10.09 -5.86
N SER A 77 -13.19 -9.24 -6.35
CA SER A 77 -12.70 -9.28 -7.72
C SER A 77 -11.42 -10.14 -7.78
N LEU A 78 -11.44 -11.19 -8.60
CA LEU A 78 -10.27 -12.03 -8.97
C LEU A 78 -9.22 -11.25 -9.78
N ARG A 79 -9.19 -9.92 -9.70
CA ARG A 79 -8.21 -9.06 -10.37
C ARG A 79 -6.92 -9.06 -9.57
N GLY A 80 -5.79 -9.25 -10.24
CA GLY A 80 -4.47 -9.20 -9.63
C GLY A 80 -4.21 -7.82 -8.98
N SER A 81 -3.32 -7.76 -8.00
CA SER A 81 -2.93 -6.49 -7.34
C SER A 81 -2.49 -5.43 -8.35
N ASP A 82 -1.87 -5.83 -9.45
CA ASP A 82 -1.36 -4.93 -10.48
C ASP A 82 -2.48 -4.23 -11.26
N ASP A 83 -3.62 -4.89 -11.49
CA ASP A 83 -4.78 -4.27 -12.13
C ASP A 83 -5.36 -3.14 -11.27
N VAL A 84 -5.41 -3.35 -9.95
CA VAL A 84 -5.89 -2.34 -9.00
C VAL A 84 -4.92 -1.17 -8.91
N LEU A 85 -3.61 -1.44 -8.85
CA LEU A 85 -2.58 -0.40 -8.85
C LEU A 85 -2.60 0.41 -10.16
N THR A 86 -2.81 -0.24 -11.30
CA THR A 86 -3.00 0.42 -12.60
C THR A 86 -4.20 1.36 -12.57
N ALA A 87 -5.34 0.90 -12.06
CA ALA A 87 -6.53 1.74 -11.93
C ALA A 87 -6.31 2.96 -11.01
N ILE A 88 -5.52 2.80 -9.93
CA ILE A 88 -5.15 3.92 -9.05
C ILE A 88 -4.27 4.93 -9.77
N VAL A 89 -3.27 4.46 -10.53
CA VAL A 89 -2.37 5.32 -11.29
C VAL A 89 -3.10 6.07 -12.40
N ASP A 90 -3.98 5.38 -13.15
CA ASP A 90 -4.83 6.00 -14.18
C ASP A 90 -5.73 7.08 -13.56
N ARG A 91 -6.34 6.77 -12.41
CA ARG A 91 -7.19 7.73 -11.70
C ARG A 91 -6.41 8.93 -11.19
N ALA A 92 -5.17 8.73 -10.71
CA ALA A 92 -4.29 9.83 -10.30
C ALA A 92 -3.99 10.74 -11.49
N ARG A 93 -3.64 10.16 -12.63
CA ARG A 93 -3.38 10.90 -13.86
C ARG A 93 -4.59 11.72 -14.31
N ASP A 94 -5.76 11.10 -14.35
CA ASP A 94 -6.99 11.74 -14.85
C ASP A 94 -7.50 12.84 -13.91
N LEU A 95 -7.51 12.60 -12.59
CA LEU A 95 -7.98 13.59 -11.60
C LEU A 95 -7.05 14.80 -11.49
N LEU A 96 -5.74 14.60 -11.61
CA LEU A 96 -4.75 15.68 -11.58
C LEU A 96 -4.53 16.33 -12.95
N GLY A 97 -5.10 15.73 -14.02
CA GLY A 97 -4.91 16.18 -15.39
C GLY A 97 -3.44 16.22 -15.80
N CYS A 98 -2.61 15.31 -15.26
CA CYS A 98 -1.18 15.29 -15.52
C CYS A 98 -0.83 14.35 -16.69
N ALA A 99 0.36 14.56 -17.28
CA ALA A 99 0.81 13.82 -18.46
C ALA A 99 1.10 12.34 -18.14
N SER A 100 1.63 12.05 -16.95
CA SER A 100 1.94 10.69 -16.49
C SER A 100 1.80 10.55 -14.99
N ALA A 101 1.47 9.34 -14.54
CA ALA A 101 1.48 8.95 -13.14
C ALA A 101 2.11 7.56 -13.01
N TYR A 102 2.72 7.26 -11.87
CA TYR A 102 3.38 5.97 -11.65
C TYR A 102 3.58 5.64 -10.17
N ILE A 103 3.68 4.35 -9.88
CA ILE A 103 4.01 3.82 -8.56
C ILE A 103 5.40 3.20 -8.60
N ALA A 104 6.24 3.57 -7.65
CA ALA A 104 7.48 2.86 -7.34
C ALA A 104 7.36 2.15 -5.99
N LEU A 105 7.85 0.91 -5.92
CA LEU A 105 7.93 0.12 -4.70
C LEU A 105 9.38 0.01 -4.24
N ILE A 106 9.57 -0.25 -2.95
CA ILE A 106 10.89 -0.48 -2.36
C ILE A 106 11.21 -1.97 -2.48
N ASP A 107 12.34 -2.28 -3.06
CA ASP A 107 12.92 -3.62 -3.05
C ASP A 107 13.41 -3.93 -1.62
N ALA A 108 12.93 -5.03 -1.06
CA ALA A 108 13.22 -5.39 0.33
C ALA A 108 14.69 -5.80 0.56
N GLU A 109 15.40 -6.25 -0.48
CA GLU A 109 16.78 -6.71 -0.38
C GLU A 109 17.77 -5.57 -0.57
N THR A 110 17.54 -4.70 -1.57
CA THR A 110 18.47 -3.62 -1.93
C THR A 110 18.11 -2.29 -1.30
N GLY A 111 16.85 -2.07 -0.92
CA GLY A 111 16.33 -0.78 -0.47
C GLY A 111 16.06 0.22 -1.60
N ASP A 112 16.37 -0.13 -2.85
CA ASP A 112 16.15 0.72 -4.01
C ASP A 112 14.67 0.76 -4.39
N ALA A 113 14.24 1.88 -4.96
CA ALA A 113 12.91 1.97 -5.56
C ALA A 113 12.93 1.48 -7.02
N TYR A 114 11.90 0.72 -7.41
CA TYR A 114 11.67 0.27 -8.78
C TYR A 114 10.24 0.58 -9.22
N MET A 115 10.06 0.84 -10.50
CA MET A 115 8.72 1.09 -11.06
C MET A 115 7.90 -0.19 -11.08
N ARG A 116 6.70 -0.12 -10.49
CA ARG A 116 5.74 -1.24 -10.47
C ARG A 116 4.68 -1.08 -11.54
N VAL A 117 4.10 0.11 -11.63
CA VAL A 117 3.03 0.46 -12.57
C VAL A 117 3.25 1.88 -13.07
N THR A 118 3.07 2.09 -14.37
CA THR A 118 3.19 3.39 -15.03
C THR A 118 1.99 3.65 -15.93
N SER A 119 1.57 4.91 -16.04
CA SER A 119 0.52 5.37 -16.94
C SER A 119 0.92 6.67 -17.62
N GLY A 120 0.68 6.80 -18.92
CA GLY A 120 0.97 8.01 -19.70
C GLY A 120 2.46 8.24 -20.01
N THR A 121 3.36 7.30 -19.69
CA THR A 121 4.79 7.38 -20.03
C THR A 121 4.99 7.28 -21.56
N ARG A 122 5.97 8.00 -22.09
CA ARG A 122 6.33 7.96 -23.51
C ARG A 122 7.32 6.86 -23.85
N THR A 123 8.13 6.50 -22.87
CA THR A 123 9.20 5.52 -23.04
C THR A 123 9.13 4.49 -21.92
N ARG A 124 9.83 3.35 -22.11
CA ARG A 124 10.04 2.37 -21.05
C ARG A 124 11.31 2.63 -20.23
N ALA A 125 11.93 3.80 -20.41
CA ALA A 125 13.17 4.11 -19.71
C ALA A 125 12.99 4.11 -18.18
N LEU A 126 11.83 4.57 -17.69
CA LEU A 126 11.51 4.54 -16.26
C LEU A 126 11.34 3.13 -15.70
N ASP A 127 10.84 2.17 -16.49
CA ASP A 127 10.56 0.79 -16.04
C ASP A 127 11.85 0.04 -15.64
N SER A 128 12.98 0.39 -16.25
CA SER A 128 14.27 -0.27 -16.03
C SER A 128 15.14 0.40 -14.95
N VAL A 129 14.71 1.57 -14.45
CA VAL A 129 15.52 2.34 -13.49
C VAL A 129 15.32 1.82 -12.07
N ARG A 130 16.44 1.61 -11.38
CA ARG A 130 16.52 1.46 -9.93
C ARG A 130 16.93 2.79 -9.32
N GLN A 131 16.19 3.27 -8.34
CA GLN A 131 16.42 4.57 -7.72
C GLN A 131 16.92 4.37 -6.30
N PRO A 132 18.19 4.72 -6.03
CA PRO A 132 18.74 4.61 -4.68
C PRO A 132 18.03 5.54 -3.69
N PRO A 133 17.96 5.19 -2.39
CA PRO A 133 17.41 6.05 -1.36
C PRO A 133 18.09 7.44 -1.35
N GLY A 134 17.28 8.50 -1.21
CA GLY A 134 17.76 9.88 -1.17
C GLY A 134 18.06 10.51 -2.53
N TYR A 135 17.98 9.77 -3.64
CA TYR A 135 18.19 10.31 -4.98
C TYR A 135 16.87 10.51 -5.72
N GLY A 136 16.76 11.58 -6.49
CA GLY A 136 15.53 11.97 -7.19
C GLY A 136 14.38 12.29 -6.24
N VAL A 137 13.19 12.57 -6.80
CA VAL A 137 11.98 12.80 -6.00
C VAL A 137 11.58 11.54 -5.23
N GLY A 138 11.68 10.37 -5.86
CA GLY A 138 11.29 9.11 -5.23
C GLY A 138 12.19 8.73 -4.06
N GLY A 139 13.50 8.79 -4.24
CA GLY A 139 14.45 8.49 -3.15
C GLY A 139 14.30 9.44 -1.97
N TYR A 140 14.03 10.73 -2.22
CA TYR A 140 13.71 11.70 -1.17
C TYR A 140 12.45 11.31 -0.42
N VAL A 141 11.34 11.06 -1.14
CA VAL A 141 10.04 10.70 -0.55
C VAL A 141 10.14 9.42 0.27
N ILE A 142 10.84 8.42 -0.23
CA ILE A 142 11.04 7.14 0.46
C ILE A 142 11.89 7.33 1.72
N GLN A 143 12.96 8.09 1.64
CA GLN A 143 13.89 8.30 2.77
C GLN A 143 13.27 9.14 3.88
N THR A 144 12.55 10.22 3.52
CA THR A 144 12.00 11.16 4.50
C THR A 144 10.59 10.81 4.95
N GLY A 145 9.86 10.03 4.14
CA GLY A 145 8.44 9.80 4.32
C GLY A 145 7.59 11.07 4.15
N GLN A 146 8.12 12.11 3.50
CA GLN A 146 7.42 13.38 3.27
C GLN A 146 7.15 13.58 1.77
N PRO A 147 6.05 14.23 1.40
CA PRO A 147 5.81 14.62 0.03
C PRO A 147 6.89 15.58 -0.48
N LEU A 148 7.20 15.48 -1.77
CA LEU A 148 8.04 16.44 -2.47
C LEU A 148 7.42 16.76 -3.83
N ALA A 149 7.22 18.04 -4.11
CA ALA A 149 6.82 18.53 -5.43
C ALA A 149 7.84 19.53 -5.94
N THR A 150 8.11 19.48 -7.24
CA THR A 150 8.99 20.39 -7.96
C THR A 150 8.37 20.83 -9.28
N ALA A 151 8.48 22.10 -9.58
CA ALA A 151 8.05 22.63 -10.88
C ALA A 151 9.06 22.33 -11.99
N ASN A 152 10.34 22.11 -11.62
CA ASN A 152 11.40 21.76 -12.58
C ASN A 152 12.38 20.78 -11.93
N TYR A 153 12.25 19.50 -12.28
CA TYR A 153 13.07 18.41 -11.73
C TYR A 153 14.57 18.67 -11.92
N HIS A 154 14.96 19.13 -13.10
CA HIS A 154 16.38 19.26 -13.44
C HIS A 154 17.07 20.47 -12.79
N ALA A 155 16.29 21.49 -12.40
CA ALA A 155 16.79 22.73 -11.81
C ALA A 155 16.61 22.82 -10.30
N ASP A 156 15.88 21.90 -9.65
CA ASP A 156 15.59 21.97 -8.23
C ASP A 156 16.79 21.54 -7.38
N PRO A 157 17.38 22.45 -6.58
CA PRO A 157 18.58 22.14 -5.78
C PRO A 157 18.30 21.20 -4.59
N ARG A 158 17.04 20.97 -4.24
CA ARG A 158 16.65 20.03 -3.18
C ARG A 158 16.80 18.57 -3.61
N ILE A 159 16.88 18.33 -4.93
CA ILE A 159 16.91 16.98 -5.50
C ILE A 159 18.34 16.57 -5.76
N ARG A 160 18.78 15.47 -5.14
CA ARG A 160 20.04 14.82 -5.50
C ARG A 160 19.82 13.99 -6.75
N HIS A 161 20.53 14.33 -7.80
CA HIS A 161 20.36 13.66 -9.11
C HIS A 161 21.24 12.40 -9.19
N ASP A 162 20.60 11.28 -9.55
CA ASP A 162 21.28 10.09 -10.06
C ASP A 162 21.33 10.17 -11.58
N PRO A 163 22.46 9.84 -12.25
CA PRO A 163 22.60 9.95 -13.69
C PRO A 163 21.61 9.07 -14.47
N ALA A 164 21.35 7.84 -14.02
CA ALA A 164 20.46 6.90 -14.71
C ALA A 164 18.99 7.34 -14.55
N VAL A 165 18.60 7.74 -13.34
CA VAL A 165 17.27 8.28 -13.06
C VAL A 165 17.02 9.54 -13.87
N SER A 166 17.97 10.48 -13.87
CA SER A 166 17.86 11.75 -14.62
C SER A 166 17.80 11.54 -16.12
N ALA A 167 18.50 10.54 -16.65
CA ALA A 167 18.43 10.18 -18.07
C ALA A 167 17.03 9.62 -18.41
N ALA A 168 16.45 8.77 -17.58
CA ALA A 168 15.12 8.21 -17.79
C ALA A 168 14.02 9.28 -17.70
N VAL A 169 14.09 10.19 -16.71
CA VAL A 169 13.17 11.33 -16.56
C VAL A 169 13.23 12.23 -17.80
N ARG A 170 14.44 12.48 -18.31
CA ARG A 170 14.63 13.28 -19.54
C ARG A 170 14.12 12.57 -20.78
N ALA A 171 14.33 11.26 -20.91
CA ALA A 171 13.86 10.47 -22.03
C ALA A 171 12.34 10.47 -22.15
N ASP A 172 11.63 10.47 -21.00
CA ASP A 172 10.17 10.59 -20.95
C ASP A 172 9.67 12.05 -21.14
N GLY A 173 10.59 13.02 -21.12
CA GLY A 173 10.30 14.44 -21.28
C GLY A 173 9.68 15.07 -20.02
N ILE A 174 9.83 14.47 -18.87
CA ILE A 174 9.28 14.95 -17.60
C ILE A 174 10.05 16.20 -17.15
N VAL A 175 9.30 17.25 -16.79
CA VAL A 175 9.81 18.53 -16.27
C VAL A 175 9.39 18.73 -14.83
N SER A 176 8.10 18.64 -14.50
CA SER A 176 7.58 18.79 -13.14
C SER A 176 7.11 17.46 -12.58
N ILE A 177 7.33 17.24 -11.28
CA ILE A 177 7.01 16.01 -10.58
C ILE A 177 6.48 16.33 -9.17
N ALA A 178 5.40 15.68 -8.79
CA ALA A 178 4.98 15.54 -7.39
C ALA A 178 5.07 14.08 -6.99
N GLY A 179 5.69 13.79 -5.84
CA GLY A 179 5.77 12.47 -5.26
C GLY A 179 5.24 12.47 -3.82
N VAL A 180 4.49 11.44 -3.46
CA VAL A 180 3.95 11.25 -2.11
C VAL A 180 4.28 9.85 -1.60
N PRO A 181 4.54 9.69 -0.29
CA PRO A 181 4.88 8.39 0.26
C PRO A 181 3.66 7.46 0.36
N MET A 182 3.85 6.21 0.01
CA MET A 182 2.94 5.11 0.29
C MET A 182 3.33 4.51 1.64
N LYS A 183 2.47 4.68 2.66
CA LYS A 183 2.75 4.32 4.05
C LYS A 183 1.83 3.25 4.59
N LEU A 184 2.41 2.36 5.40
CA LEU A 184 1.71 1.42 6.27
C LEU A 184 2.14 1.69 7.72
N GLY A 185 1.31 2.41 8.46
CA GLY A 185 1.72 2.97 9.75
C GLY A 185 2.88 3.93 9.59
N THR A 186 4.03 3.61 10.17
CA THR A 186 5.27 4.41 10.06
C THR A 186 6.18 3.99 8.92
N ARG A 187 5.97 2.79 8.34
CA ARG A 187 6.81 2.22 7.29
C ARG A 187 6.40 2.75 5.92
N VAL A 188 7.35 3.28 5.16
CA VAL A 188 7.18 3.60 3.74
C VAL A 188 7.39 2.32 2.93
N VAL A 189 6.44 1.98 2.05
CA VAL A 189 6.48 0.79 1.17
C VAL A 189 6.73 1.14 -0.28
N GLY A 190 6.62 2.43 -0.62
CA GLY A 190 6.81 2.95 -1.96
C GLY A 190 6.45 4.42 -2.06
N ALA A 191 6.27 4.89 -3.28
CA ALA A 191 5.81 6.25 -3.58
C ALA A 191 4.90 6.26 -4.81
N LEU A 192 3.91 7.16 -4.80
CA LEU A 192 3.04 7.46 -5.93
C LEU A 192 3.42 8.85 -6.48
N PHE A 193 3.47 8.95 -7.80
CA PHE A 193 3.92 10.16 -8.49
C PHE A 193 2.90 10.63 -9.51
N ALA A 194 2.86 11.95 -9.69
CA ALA A 194 2.24 12.64 -10.80
C ALA A 194 3.29 13.52 -11.48
N ALA A 195 3.34 13.54 -12.80
CA ALA A 195 4.38 14.27 -13.54
C ALA A 195 3.84 14.90 -14.82
N ASP A 196 4.40 16.07 -15.17
CA ASP A 196 4.11 16.78 -16.40
C ASP A 196 5.37 17.10 -17.20
N ARG A 197 5.16 17.37 -18.50
CA ARG A 197 6.20 17.66 -19.48
C ARG A 197 6.44 19.15 -19.68
N TYR A 198 5.89 19.97 -18.79
CA TYR A 198 6.08 21.41 -18.72
C TYR A 198 6.21 21.83 -17.25
N GLU A 199 6.68 23.02 -17.02
CA GLU A 199 6.78 23.56 -15.67
C GLU A 199 5.38 23.77 -15.09
N ARG A 200 5.10 23.13 -13.95
CA ARG A 200 3.85 23.20 -13.21
C ARG A 200 4.12 23.18 -11.73
N VAL A 201 3.41 24.00 -10.99
CA VAL A 201 3.39 23.95 -9.53
C VAL A 201 2.19 23.10 -9.10
N PHE A 202 2.45 22.01 -8.43
CA PHE A 202 1.40 21.21 -7.79
C PHE A 202 0.96 21.89 -6.49
N ASP A 203 -0.32 22.18 -6.37
CA ASP A 203 -0.87 22.83 -5.19
C ASP A 203 -1.09 21.85 -4.03
N GLN A 204 -1.46 22.39 -2.85
CA GLN A 204 -1.66 21.57 -1.65
C GLN A 204 -2.83 20.59 -1.78
N ALA A 205 -3.88 20.94 -2.51
CA ALA A 205 -5.04 20.08 -2.73
C ALA A 205 -4.68 18.90 -3.64
N GLU A 206 -3.90 19.14 -4.68
CA GLU A 206 -3.37 18.11 -5.59
C GLU A 206 -2.45 17.12 -4.85
N ILE A 207 -1.55 17.64 -4.00
CA ILE A 207 -0.66 16.81 -3.18
C ILE A 207 -1.49 15.97 -2.18
N ALA A 208 -2.51 16.54 -1.55
CA ALA A 208 -3.39 15.84 -0.63
C ALA A 208 -4.21 14.74 -1.33
N LEU A 209 -4.72 15.03 -2.53
CA LEU A 209 -5.43 14.04 -3.36
C LEU A 209 -4.51 12.88 -3.74
N LEU A 210 -3.30 13.17 -4.21
CA LEU A 210 -2.30 12.17 -4.54
C LEU A 210 -1.95 11.32 -3.31
N GLY A 211 -1.82 11.95 -2.13
CA GLY A 211 -1.59 11.28 -0.84
C GLY A 211 -2.72 10.33 -0.44
N SER A 212 -3.97 10.69 -0.72
CA SER A 212 -5.14 9.82 -0.47
C SER A 212 -5.11 8.57 -1.37
N LEU A 213 -4.77 8.73 -2.65
CA LEU A 213 -4.59 7.61 -3.58
C LEU A 213 -3.41 6.72 -3.19
N ALA A 214 -2.30 7.31 -2.73
CA ALA A 214 -1.13 6.58 -2.23
C ALA A 214 -1.45 5.73 -0.98
N ALA A 215 -2.27 6.26 -0.07
CA ALA A 215 -2.73 5.50 1.09
C ALA A 215 -3.57 4.27 0.67
N HIS A 216 -4.44 4.41 -0.33
CA HIS A 216 -5.20 3.29 -0.88
C HIS A 216 -4.29 2.26 -1.55
N ALA A 217 -3.34 2.69 -2.38
CA ALA A 217 -2.37 1.80 -3.01
C ALA A 217 -1.54 1.01 -1.99
N SER A 218 -1.18 1.64 -0.85
CA SER A 218 -0.46 0.97 0.24
C SER A 218 -1.23 -0.21 0.81
N VAL A 219 -2.53 -0.05 1.03
CA VAL A 219 -3.40 -1.13 1.54
C VAL A 219 -3.51 -2.28 0.54
N VAL A 220 -3.64 -1.98 -0.76
CA VAL A 220 -3.70 -3.00 -1.83
C VAL A 220 -2.42 -3.84 -1.84
N ILE A 221 -1.26 -3.21 -1.76
CA ILE A 221 0.03 -3.89 -1.74
C ILE A 221 0.19 -4.78 -0.50
N GLU A 222 -0.17 -4.29 0.68
CA GLU A 222 -0.08 -5.08 1.90
C GLU A 222 -1.01 -6.28 1.87
N ASN A 223 -2.23 -6.11 1.39
CA ASN A 223 -3.17 -7.21 1.22
C ASN A 223 -2.61 -8.28 0.26
N ALA A 224 -2.07 -7.88 -0.90
CA ALA A 224 -1.43 -8.80 -1.82
C ALA A 224 -0.28 -9.59 -1.16
N ARG A 225 0.59 -8.88 -0.42
CA ARG A 225 1.71 -9.50 0.31
C ARG A 225 1.22 -10.51 1.36
N LEU A 226 0.19 -10.17 2.13
CA LEU A 226 -0.39 -11.06 3.14
C LEU A 226 -1.03 -12.30 2.50
N PHE A 227 -1.71 -12.15 1.37
CA PHE A 227 -2.27 -13.28 0.63
C PHE A 227 -1.19 -14.24 0.12
N ASP A 228 -0.08 -13.71 -0.40
CA ASP A 228 1.04 -14.53 -0.85
C ASP A 228 1.67 -15.29 0.32
N GLN A 229 1.87 -14.65 1.46
CA GLN A 229 2.37 -15.31 2.68
C GLN A 229 1.43 -16.43 3.18
N ILE A 230 0.11 -16.19 3.17
CA ILE A 230 -0.88 -17.21 3.56
C ILE A 230 -0.84 -18.40 2.60
N ARG A 231 -0.72 -18.15 1.29
CA ARG A 231 -0.61 -19.20 0.27
C ARG A 231 0.64 -20.06 0.47
N GLU A 232 1.78 -19.42 0.69
CA GLU A 232 3.06 -20.10 0.91
C GLU A 232 3.01 -20.95 2.19
N SER A 233 2.59 -20.39 3.31
CA SER A 233 2.43 -21.11 4.58
C SER A 233 1.43 -22.27 4.45
N SER A 234 0.33 -22.10 3.71
CA SER A 234 -0.64 -23.18 3.45
C SER A 234 -0.05 -24.29 2.61
N ALA A 235 0.81 -23.97 1.62
CA ALA A 235 1.48 -24.97 0.80
C ALA A 235 2.49 -25.78 1.63
N GLU A 236 3.27 -25.12 2.49
CA GLU A 236 4.21 -25.76 3.41
C GLU A 236 3.51 -26.70 4.38
N LEU A 237 2.42 -26.26 5.00
CA LEU A 237 1.62 -27.09 5.90
C LEU A 237 1.04 -28.31 5.21
N ARG A 238 0.54 -28.17 3.96
CA ARG A 238 0.06 -29.31 3.17
C ARG A 238 1.19 -30.31 2.88
N ALA A 239 2.36 -29.81 2.48
CA ALA A 239 3.52 -30.65 2.22
C ALA A 239 3.99 -31.41 3.48
N ALA A 240 4.03 -30.72 4.64
CA ALA A 240 4.36 -31.32 5.94
C ALA A 240 3.34 -32.41 6.33
N ASN A 241 2.04 -32.13 6.18
CA ASN A 241 0.99 -33.11 6.46
C ASN A 241 1.09 -34.35 5.58
N VAL A 242 1.37 -34.20 4.30
CA VAL A 242 1.58 -35.35 3.40
C VAL A 242 2.80 -36.17 3.83
N ARG A 243 3.89 -35.53 4.24
CA ARG A 243 5.10 -36.17 4.74
C ARG A 243 4.80 -36.96 6.04
N LEU A 244 4.12 -36.35 7.00
CA LEU A 244 3.73 -36.99 8.24
C LEU A 244 2.83 -38.21 8.02
N ARG A 245 1.83 -38.09 7.16
CA ARG A 245 0.94 -39.23 6.81
C ARG A 245 1.72 -40.39 6.19
N ARG A 246 2.69 -40.11 5.30
CA ARG A 246 3.57 -41.15 4.71
C ARG A 246 4.41 -41.84 5.78
N GLN A 247 4.98 -41.07 6.71
CA GLN A 247 5.76 -41.62 7.82
C GLN A 247 4.89 -42.49 8.75
N GLN A 248 3.68 -42.03 9.06
CA GLN A 248 2.73 -42.77 9.90
C GLN A 248 2.35 -44.11 9.24
N LEU A 249 2.01 -44.11 7.95
CA LEU A 249 1.70 -45.31 7.20
C LEU A 249 2.90 -46.31 7.16
N ALA A 250 4.12 -45.75 7.03
CA ALA A 250 5.33 -46.59 7.02
C ALA A 250 5.57 -47.24 8.38
N LEU A 251 5.36 -46.47 9.49
CA LEU A 251 5.47 -47.02 10.86
C LEU A 251 4.39 -48.05 11.13
N GLU A 252 3.15 -47.82 10.72
CA GLU A 252 2.03 -48.80 10.88
C GLU A 252 2.30 -50.08 10.07
N ARG A 253 2.87 -50.00 8.88
CA ARG A 253 3.29 -51.16 8.09
C ARG A 253 4.44 -51.92 8.79
N ALA A 254 5.45 -51.18 9.27
CA ALA A 254 6.55 -51.80 9.97
C ALA A 254 6.08 -52.50 11.30
N GLY A 255 5.17 -51.83 12.04
CA GLY A 255 4.56 -52.44 13.24
C GLY A 255 3.78 -53.70 12.93
N ARG A 256 2.91 -53.68 11.91
CA ARG A 256 2.20 -54.89 11.47
C ARG A 256 3.15 -56.01 11.02
N ALA A 257 4.19 -55.67 10.25
CA ALA A 257 5.21 -56.63 9.87
C ALA A 257 5.88 -57.30 11.08
N HIS A 258 6.25 -56.48 12.07
CA HIS A 258 6.88 -56.96 13.29
C HIS A 258 5.94 -57.90 14.10
N GLU A 259 4.68 -57.52 14.29
CA GLU A 259 3.68 -58.32 15.03
C GLU A 259 3.40 -59.67 14.35
N LEU A 260 3.39 -59.71 13.01
CA LEU A 260 3.12 -60.94 12.27
C LEU A 260 4.36 -61.85 12.12
N LEU A 261 5.53 -61.31 11.87
CA LEU A 261 6.74 -62.08 11.59
C LEU A 261 7.51 -62.51 12.85
N MET A 262 7.44 -61.76 13.94
CA MET A 262 8.17 -62.05 15.18
C MET A 262 7.72 -63.39 15.85
N PRO A 263 6.41 -63.65 16.01
CA PRO A 263 5.93 -64.95 16.52
C PRO A 263 6.33 -66.13 15.62
N MET A 264 6.27 -65.95 14.32
CA MET A 264 6.65 -67.00 13.35
C MET A 264 8.14 -67.34 13.41
N ALA A 265 9.00 -66.35 13.61
CA ALA A 265 10.44 -66.55 13.77
C ALA A 265 10.75 -67.35 15.08
N LEU A 266 9.97 -67.08 16.16
CA LEU A 266 10.15 -67.76 17.45
C LEU A 266 9.60 -69.18 17.48
N THR A 267 8.56 -69.49 16.72
CA THR A 267 7.90 -70.80 16.65
C THR A 267 8.45 -71.77 15.59
N ARG A 268 9.52 -71.41 14.90
CA ARG A 268 10.14 -72.21 13.82
C ARG A 268 9.18 -72.65 12.73
N VAL A 269 8.31 -71.74 12.29
CA VAL A 269 7.39 -71.96 11.15
C VAL A 269 8.19 -72.29 9.87
N GLY A 270 7.63 -73.12 9.04
CA GLY A 270 8.32 -73.50 7.76
C GLY A 270 8.50 -72.35 6.80
N MET A 271 9.61 -72.34 6.05
CA MET A 271 9.98 -71.30 5.08
C MET A 271 8.85 -70.90 4.08
N PRO A 272 8.02 -71.83 3.57
CA PRO A 272 6.94 -71.47 2.62
C PRO A 272 5.83 -70.62 3.26
N GLU A 273 5.54 -70.82 4.56
CA GLU A 273 4.52 -70.06 5.27
C GLU A 273 5.05 -68.70 5.70
N PHE A 274 6.31 -68.64 6.13
CA PHE A 274 7.01 -67.36 6.41
C PHE A 274 7.09 -66.48 5.14
N ALA A 275 7.46 -67.04 3.99
CA ALA A 275 7.54 -66.31 2.72
C ALA A 275 6.17 -65.80 2.25
N ARG A 276 5.08 -66.55 2.45
CA ARG A 276 3.71 -66.09 2.15
C ARG A 276 3.32 -64.90 3.02
N THR A 277 3.50 -65.01 4.33
CA THR A 277 3.19 -63.88 5.25
C THR A 277 4.05 -62.64 4.96
N LEU A 278 5.32 -62.85 4.59
CA LEU A 278 6.18 -61.73 4.21
C LEU A 278 5.71 -61.05 2.89
N ALA A 279 5.26 -61.87 1.90
CA ALA A 279 4.69 -61.35 0.68
C ALA A 279 3.41 -60.54 0.93
N ASP A 280 2.54 -60.99 1.81
CA ASP A 280 1.29 -60.30 2.18
C ASP A 280 1.59 -58.97 2.93
N VAL A 281 2.55 -58.98 3.86
CA VAL A 281 2.94 -57.79 4.60
C VAL A 281 3.61 -56.73 3.74
N LEU A 282 4.41 -57.17 2.73
CA LEU A 282 5.10 -56.26 1.82
C LEU A 282 4.25 -55.89 0.58
N GLU A 283 3.03 -56.42 0.48
CA GLU A 283 2.14 -56.27 -0.68
C GLU A 283 2.91 -56.59 -2.01
N GLY A 284 3.76 -57.61 -1.96
CA GLY A 284 4.67 -57.95 -3.05
C GLY A 284 4.85 -59.45 -3.25
N THR A 285 5.76 -59.84 -4.17
CA THR A 285 6.11 -61.24 -4.43
C THR A 285 7.43 -61.54 -3.76
N VAL A 286 7.46 -62.61 -2.92
CA VAL A 286 8.67 -63.13 -2.29
C VAL A 286 9.08 -64.43 -3.01
N VAL A 287 10.30 -64.46 -3.56
CA VAL A 287 10.88 -65.66 -4.16
C VAL A 287 11.90 -66.24 -3.19
N VAL A 288 11.69 -67.49 -2.82
CA VAL A 288 12.64 -68.26 -1.96
C VAL A 288 13.43 -69.16 -2.93
N THR A 289 14.72 -68.90 -3.05
CA THR A 289 15.65 -69.70 -3.85
C THR A 289 16.49 -70.59 -2.96
#